data_0ef836cf4a8a0fb2da2d0358e33b6dcc
#
_entry.id   0ef836cf4a8a0fb2da2d0358e33b6dcc
#
_cell.length_a   1.000
_cell.length_b   1.000
_cell.length_c   1.000
_cell.angle_alpha   90.00
_cell.angle_beta   90.00
_cell.angle_gamma   90.00
#
_symmetry.space_group_name_H-M   'P 1'
#
loop_
_entity.id
_entity.type
_entity.pdbx_description
1 polymer ?
#
loop_
_entity_poly.entity_id
_entity_poly.type
_entity_poly.pdbx_seq_one_letter_code
_entity_poly.pdbx_strand_id
1 'polypeptide(L)'
;DNDMDRILNEENLNYLGKIEVETELSKFDISIIMSSHEGFSRILLESLYVGLYCLAYRIQGTEVMKEFENLELIELNHVEKFVKFIENFNEINDNSKNIQLTEQLYTSKVVASQFESIYKELGVLD
;
A
#
# COMPACT_ATOMS: atom_id res chain seq x y z
N ASP A 1 18.49 9.78 -19.08
CA ASP A 1 17.74 10.56 -18.09
C ASP A 1 18.56 10.68 -16.81
N ASN A 2 19.19 11.83 -16.58
CA ASN A 2 20.22 12.03 -15.55
C ASN A 2 19.78 11.66 -14.12
N ASP A 3 18.47 11.72 -13.81
CA ASP A 3 17.98 11.45 -12.46
C ASP A 3 17.91 9.94 -12.16
N MET A 4 17.51 9.12 -13.13
CA MET A 4 17.52 7.66 -12.97
C MET A 4 18.93 7.11 -12.82
N ASP A 5 19.87 7.59 -13.65
CA ASP A 5 21.27 7.15 -13.55
C ASP A 5 21.90 7.53 -12.20
N ARG A 6 21.53 8.69 -11.65
CA ARG A 6 21.98 9.10 -10.32
C ARG A 6 21.41 8.20 -9.22
N ILE A 7 20.12 7.89 -9.28
CA ILE A 7 19.45 7.01 -8.31
C ILE A 7 20.05 5.60 -8.35
N LEU A 8 20.30 5.05 -9.54
CA LEU A 8 20.83 3.70 -9.70
C LEU A 8 22.28 3.55 -9.22
N ASN A 9 23.02 4.66 -9.04
CA ASN A 9 24.39 4.67 -8.56
C ASN A 9 24.55 4.95 -7.05
N GLU A 10 23.45 5.12 -6.32
CA GLU A 10 23.51 5.29 -4.85
C GLU A 10 23.84 3.96 -4.16
N GLU A 11 24.84 3.96 -3.27
CA GLU A 11 25.37 2.75 -2.62
C GLU A 11 24.33 1.95 -1.82
N ASN A 12 23.31 2.63 -1.30
CA ASN A 12 22.28 2.02 -0.45
C ASN A 12 20.95 1.78 -1.17
N LEU A 13 20.96 1.84 -2.51
CA LEU A 13 19.77 1.69 -3.32
C LEU A 13 19.92 0.53 -4.30
N ASN A 14 19.02 -0.44 -4.23
CA ASN A 14 18.97 -1.59 -5.12
C ASN A 14 17.72 -1.52 -6.00
N TYR A 15 17.90 -1.34 -7.29
CA TYR A 15 16.80 -1.42 -8.24
C TYR A 15 16.48 -2.87 -8.59
N LEU A 16 15.32 -3.35 -8.15
CA LEU A 16 14.89 -4.74 -8.36
C LEU A 16 14.08 -4.94 -9.63
N GLY A 17 13.69 -3.86 -10.32
CA GLY A 17 12.79 -3.95 -11.46
C GLY A 17 11.41 -4.47 -11.09
N LYS A 18 10.80 -5.27 -11.96
CA LYS A 18 9.53 -5.93 -11.69
C LYS A 18 9.75 -7.14 -10.78
N ILE A 19 9.07 -7.16 -9.65
CA ILE A 19 9.16 -8.24 -8.65
C ILE A 19 7.88 -9.04 -8.59
N GLU A 20 8.00 -10.29 -8.11
CA GLU A 20 6.86 -11.13 -7.72
C GLU A 20 6.45 -10.76 -6.29
N VAL A 21 5.33 -10.03 -6.17
CA VAL A 21 4.84 -9.47 -4.90
C VAL A 21 4.68 -10.53 -3.82
N GLU A 22 4.11 -11.68 -4.18
CA GLU A 22 3.80 -12.77 -3.25
C GLU A 22 5.03 -13.36 -2.55
N THR A 23 6.19 -13.31 -3.21
CA THR A 23 7.43 -13.91 -2.68
C THR A 23 8.44 -12.88 -2.20
N GLU A 24 8.40 -11.66 -2.72
CA GLU A 24 9.41 -10.64 -2.46
C GLU A 24 9.03 -9.66 -1.36
N LEU A 25 7.76 -9.25 -1.26
CA LEU A 25 7.37 -8.23 -0.26
C LEU A 25 7.66 -8.65 1.17
N SER A 26 7.45 -9.92 1.52
CA SER A 26 7.70 -10.41 2.88
C SER A 26 9.17 -10.37 3.33
N LYS A 27 10.08 -10.03 2.44
CA LYS A 27 11.52 -9.89 2.76
C LYS A 27 11.88 -8.49 3.28
N PHE A 28 10.94 -7.56 3.28
CA PHE A 28 11.14 -6.17 3.69
C PHE A 28 10.40 -5.88 4.99
N ASP A 29 10.80 -4.83 5.68
CA ASP A 29 10.19 -4.37 6.93
C ASP A 29 9.24 -3.19 6.70
N ILE A 30 9.61 -2.30 5.77
CA ILE A 30 8.87 -1.07 5.47
C ILE A 30 8.58 -0.99 3.97
N SER A 31 7.37 -0.59 3.63
CA SER A 31 6.98 -0.19 2.28
C SER A 31 6.72 1.31 2.22
N ILE A 32 7.30 1.99 1.24
CA ILE A 32 7.16 3.44 1.06
C ILE A 32 6.48 3.72 -0.27
N ILE A 33 5.32 4.39 -0.23
CA ILE A 33 4.52 4.70 -1.41
C ILE A 33 4.36 6.23 -1.51
N MET A 34 5.14 6.83 -2.38
CA MET A 34 5.17 8.28 -2.59
C MET A 34 4.39 8.72 -3.84
N SER A 35 3.39 7.96 -4.24
CA SER A 35 2.50 8.33 -5.34
C SER A 35 1.65 9.55 -4.96
N SER A 36 1.59 10.54 -5.82
CA SER A 36 0.75 11.73 -5.65
C SER A 36 -0.68 11.54 -6.19
N HIS A 37 -0.89 10.52 -7.03
CA HIS A 37 -2.18 10.22 -7.66
C HIS A 37 -2.35 8.71 -7.84
N GLU A 38 -3.35 8.15 -7.19
CA GLU A 38 -3.82 6.78 -7.38
C GLU A 38 -5.32 6.71 -7.11
N GLY A 39 -6.04 5.90 -7.88
CA GLY A 39 -7.45 5.61 -7.61
C GLY A 39 -7.61 4.61 -6.46
N PHE A 40 -6.75 3.59 -6.42
CA PHE A 40 -6.62 2.60 -5.35
C PHE A 40 -5.21 2.02 -5.35
N SER A 41 -4.55 2.04 -4.21
CA SER A 41 -3.16 1.54 -4.11
C SER A 41 -3.12 0.04 -3.82
N ARG A 42 -3.01 -0.77 -4.85
CA ARG A 42 -2.89 -2.23 -4.71
C ARG A 42 -1.61 -2.62 -3.96
N ILE A 43 -0.49 -1.99 -4.27
CA ILE A 43 0.78 -2.29 -3.59
C ILE A 43 0.72 -1.95 -2.10
N LEU A 44 -0.02 -0.92 -1.71
CA LEU A 44 -0.26 -0.61 -0.30
C LEU A 44 -1.04 -1.73 0.38
N LEU A 45 -2.14 -2.17 -0.23
CA LEU A 45 -2.96 -3.25 0.30
C LEU A 45 -2.15 -4.55 0.46
N GLU A 46 -1.40 -4.92 -0.57
CA GLU A 46 -0.56 -6.12 -0.58
C GLU A 46 0.55 -6.04 0.49
N SER A 47 1.18 -4.89 0.66
CA SER A 47 2.19 -4.66 1.69
C SER A 47 1.62 -4.79 3.11
N LEU A 48 0.46 -4.20 3.36
CA LEU A 48 -0.23 -4.30 4.65
C LEU A 48 -0.69 -5.73 4.96
N TYR A 49 -1.15 -6.45 3.94
CA TYR A 49 -1.59 -7.85 4.09
C TYR A 49 -0.45 -8.78 4.50
N VAL A 50 0.75 -8.62 3.91
CA VAL A 50 1.92 -9.43 4.26
C VAL A 50 2.65 -8.97 5.52
N GLY A 51 2.20 -7.88 6.15
CA GLY A 51 2.66 -7.44 7.46
C GLY A 51 3.78 -6.39 7.45
N LEU A 52 4.04 -5.73 6.32
CA LEU A 52 4.96 -4.61 6.30
C LEU A 52 4.38 -3.41 7.05
N TYR A 53 5.27 -2.59 7.60
CA TYR A 53 4.88 -1.24 7.99
C TYR A 53 4.87 -0.34 6.76
N CYS A 54 3.79 0.39 6.54
CA CYS A 54 3.59 1.16 5.32
C CYS A 54 3.56 2.66 5.60
N LEU A 55 4.35 3.39 4.83
CA LEU A 55 4.34 4.86 4.78
C LEU A 55 3.83 5.29 3.42
N ALA A 56 2.77 6.07 3.38
CA ALA A 56 2.19 6.52 2.12
C ALA A 56 1.76 7.98 2.19
N TYR A 57 1.78 8.67 1.05
CA TYR A 57 1.08 9.95 0.99
C TYR A 57 -0.43 9.76 1.16
N ARG A 58 -1.03 10.69 1.92
CA ARG A 58 -2.48 10.78 2.11
C ARG A 58 -3.12 11.32 0.84
N ILE A 59 -3.63 10.43 0.03
CA ILE A 59 -4.35 10.71 -1.22
C ILE A 59 -5.61 9.84 -1.27
N GLN A 60 -6.49 10.08 -2.22
CA GLN A 60 -7.73 9.31 -2.35
C GLN A 60 -7.51 7.80 -2.37
N GLY A 61 -6.52 7.32 -3.12
CA GLY A 61 -6.25 5.89 -3.28
C GLY A 61 -5.60 5.21 -2.07
N THR A 62 -5.10 5.95 -1.09
CA THR A 62 -4.52 5.45 0.17
C THR A 62 -5.41 5.70 1.38
N GLU A 63 -6.16 6.81 1.40
CA GLU A 63 -7.06 7.20 2.48
C GLU A 63 -8.17 6.16 2.74
N VAL A 64 -8.56 5.40 1.73
CA VAL A 64 -9.54 4.31 1.87
C VAL A 64 -9.07 3.19 2.80
N MET A 65 -7.78 3.12 3.08
CA MET A 65 -7.16 2.13 3.95
C MET A 65 -6.77 2.69 5.33
N LYS A 66 -7.24 3.86 5.71
CA LYS A 66 -6.88 4.53 6.98
C LYS A 66 -7.18 3.71 8.25
N GLU A 67 -8.08 2.73 8.17
CA GLU A 67 -8.42 1.85 9.29
C GLU A 67 -7.46 0.66 9.46
N PHE A 68 -6.54 0.48 8.51
CA PHE A 68 -5.50 -0.54 8.60
C PHE A 68 -4.47 -0.17 9.67
N GLU A 69 -3.98 -1.17 10.36
CA GLU A 69 -2.83 -1.03 11.27
C GLU A 69 -1.52 -1.05 10.48
N ASN A 70 -0.43 -0.63 11.11
CA ASN A 70 0.89 -0.54 10.47
C ASN A 70 0.92 0.40 9.25
N LEU A 71 0.06 1.40 9.23
CA LEU A 71 -0.02 2.41 8.17
C LEU A 71 0.11 3.81 8.74
N GLU A 72 1.06 4.56 8.22
CA GLU A 72 1.19 6.00 8.44
C GLU A 72 0.88 6.75 7.15
N LEU A 73 -0.18 7.57 7.17
CA LEU A 73 -0.55 8.44 6.06
C LEU A 73 0.03 9.84 6.28
N ILE A 74 0.86 10.27 5.36
CA ILE A 74 1.63 11.51 5.41
C ILE A 74 1.08 12.49 4.38
N GLU A 75 0.89 13.73 4.77
CA GLU A 75 0.44 14.79 3.86
C GLU A 75 1.44 15.00 2.71
N LEU A 76 0.91 15.32 1.52
CA LEU A 76 1.74 15.56 0.34
C LEU A 76 2.87 16.57 0.61
N ASN A 77 4.02 16.30 0.04
CA ASN A 77 5.24 17.13 0.12
C ASN A 77 5.93 17.19 1.49
N HIS A 78 5.51 16.39 2.47
CA HIS A 78 6.18 16.29 3.77
C HIS A 78 7.18 15.13 3.81
N VAL A 79 8.16 15.14 2.92
CA VAL A 79 9.19 14.08 2.79
C VAL A 79 9.97 13.86 4.09
N GLU A 80 10.22 14.92 4.85
CA GLU A 80 10.91 14.88 6.16
C GLU A 80 10.23 13.94 7.17
N LYS A 81 8.92 13.74 7.07
CA LYS A 81 8.19 12.82 7.94
C LYS A 81 8.49 11.36 7.66
N PHE A 82 8.71 11.00 6.39
CA PHE A 82 9.17 9.66 6.04
C PHE A 82 10.54 9.36 6.66
N VAL A 83 11.48 10.29 6.53
CA VAL A 83 12.83 10.14 7.10
C VAL A 83 12.75 9.99 8.61
N LYS A 84 12.05 10.89 9.29
CA LYS A 84 11.87 10.85 10.75
C LYS A 84 11.22 9.56 11.23
N PHE A 85 10.25 9.03 10.48
CA PHE A 85 9.63 7.77 10.81
C PHE A 85 10.62 6.61 10.73
N ILE A 86 11.36 6.51 9.61
CA ILE A 86 12.34 5.45 9.37
C ILE A 86 13.43 5.46 10.45
N GLU A 87 13.93 6.64 10.83
CA GLU A 87 14.95 6.78 11.88
C GLU A 87 14.48 6.28 13.26
N ASN A 88 13.19 6.31 13.52
CA ASN A 88 12.59 5.91 14.80
C ASN A 88 11.81 4.59 14.71
N PHE A 89 11.91 3.87 13.60
CA PHE A 89 11.16 2.65 13.36
C PHE A 89 11.55 1.56 14.34
N ASN A 90 10.53 0.96 14.97
CA ASN A 90 10.66 -0.28 15.74
C ASN A 90 9.77 -1.32 15.09
N GLU A 91 10.26 -2.53 14.96
CA GLU A 91 9.56 -3.64 14.32
C GLU A 91 8.17 -3.88 14.93
N ILE A 92 7.17 -4.01 14.07
CA ILE A 92 5.79 -4.33 14.43
C ILE A 92 5.40 -5.58 13.64
N ASN A 93 4.96 -6.63 14.35
CA ASN A 93 4.77 -7.95 13.73
C ASN A 93 3.30 -8.41 13.64
N ASP A 94 2.36 -7.71 14.27
CA ASP A 94 0.96 -8.11 14.22
C ASP A 94 0.23 -7.46 13.04
N ASN A 95 -0.23 -8.30 12.10
CA ASN A 95 -1.02 -7.91 10.94
C ASN A 95 -2.39 -8.60 10.87
N SER A 96 -2.82 -9.24 11.94
CA SER A 96 -4.07 -10.03 11.96
C SER A 96 -5.30 -9.19 11.62
N LYS A 97 -5.37 -7.95 12.09
CA LYS A 97 -6.44 -7.02 11.73
C LYS A 97 -6.41 -6.66 10.24
N ASN A 98 -5.22 -6.45 9.67
CA ASN A 98 -5.05 -6.12 8.27
C ASN A 98 -5.49 -7.26 7.35
N ILE A 99 -5.17 -8.50 7.73
CA ILE A 99 -5.66 -9.70 7.03
C ILE A 99 -7.18 -9.74 7.06
N GLN A 100 -7.78 -9.58 8.23
CA GLN A 100 -9.25 -9.59 8.40
C GLN A 100 -9.93 -8.50 7.56
N LEU A 101 -9.44 -7.26 7.60
CA LEU A 101 -9.98 -6.16 6.81
C LEU A 101 -9.85 -6.41 5.31
N THR A 102 -8.73 -6.96 4.86
CA THR A 102 -8.51 -7.29 3.45
C THR A 102 -9.53 -8.35 2.98
N GLU A 103 -9.70 -9.40 3.74
CA GLU A 103 -10.65 -10.48 3.42
C GLU A 103 -12.10 -10.00 3.41
N GLN A 104 -12.47 -9.09 4.31
CA GLN A 104 -13.82 -8.55 4.41
C GLN A 104 -14.16 -7.52 3.32
N LEU A 105 -13.19 -6.75 2.84
CA LEU A 105 -13.45 -5.57 2.00
C LEU A 105 -12.93 -5.71 0.57
N TYR A 106 -11.86 -6.44 0.35
CA TYR A 106 -11.07 -6.32 -0.89
C TYR A 106 -10.82 -7.63 -1.63
N THR A 107 -11.42 -8.75 -1.21
CA THR A 107 -11.34 -9.98 -2.01
C THR A 107 -12.17 -9.85 -3.29
N SER A 108 -11.78 -10.56 -4.34
CA SER A 108 -12.50 -10.58 -5.60
C SER A 108 -13.97 -10.94 -5.43
N LYS A 109 -14.28 -11.85 -4.51
CA LYS A 109 -15.64 -12.27 -4.18
C LYS A 109 -16.46 -11.11 -3.60
N VAL A 110 -15.90 -10.36 -2.66
CA VAL A 110 -16.57 -9.22 -2.02
C VAL A 110 -16.82 -8.12 -3.04
N VAL A 111 -15.81 -7.78 -3.83
CA VAL A 111 -15.91 -6.75 -4.88
C VAL A 111 -16.95 -7.15 -5.93
N ALA A 112 -16.95 -8.39 -6.39
CA ALA A 112 -17.95 -8.89 -7.35
C ALA A 112 -19.38 -8.80 -6.78
N SER A 113 -19.57 -9.16 -5.50
CA SER A 113 -20.87 -9.05 -4.84
C SER A 113 -21.38 -7.61 -4.73
N GLN A 114 -20.48 -6.65 -4.49
CA GLN A 114 -20.82 -5.22 -4.48
C GLN A 114 -21.26 -4.73 -5.86
N PHE A 115 -20.56 -5.10 -6.92
CA PHE A 115 -20.95 -4.78 -8.30
C PHE A 115 -22.29 -5.42 -8.66
N GLU A 116 -22.50 -6.67 -8.31
CA GLU A 116 -23.79 -7.36 -8.55
C GLU A 116 -24.96 -6.62 -7.88
N SER A 117 -24.81 -6.18 -6.65
CA SER A 117 -25.84 -5.40 -5.93
C SER A 117 -26.13 -4.09 -6.65
N ILE A 118 -25.12 -3.35 -7.09
CA ILE A 118 -25.28 -2.10 -7.84
C ILE A 118 -26.04 -2.35 -9.16
N TYR A 119 -25.68 -3.40 -9.91
CA TYR A 119 -26.34 -3.71 -11.16
C TYR A 119 -27.82 -4.13 -10.98
N LYS A 120 -28.14 -4.81 -9.87
CA LYS A 120 -29.54 -5.10 -9.51
C LYS A 120 -30.31 -3.84 -9.18
N GLU A 121 -29.75 -2.92 -8.41
CA GLU A 121 -30.37 -1.62 -8.10
C GLU A 121 -30.61 -0.77 -9.36
N LEU A 122 -29.73 -0.86 -10.34
CA LEU A 122 -29.86 -0.17 -11.62
C LEU A 122 -30.79 -0.88 -12.62
N GLY A 123 -31.32 -2.07 -12.27
CA GLY A 123 -32.18 -2.86 -13.13
C GLY A 123 -31.48 -3.49 -14.34
N VAL A 124 -30.17 -3.68 -14.25
CA VAL A 124 -29.35 -4.31 -15.30
C VAL A 124 -29.29 -5.83 -15.12
N LEU A 125 -29.44 -6.31 -13.90
CA LEU A 125 -29.51 -7.72 -13.53
C LEU A 125 -30.81 -8.01 -12.81
N ASP A 126 -31.38 -9.20 -13.04
CA ASP A 126 -32.54 -9.72 -12.34
C ASP A 126 -32.22 -10.16 -10.89
#